data_19968d28200d8c3d2bb521d05a061568
#
_entry.id   19968d28200d8c3d2bb521d05a061568
#
_cell.length_a   1.000
_cell.length_b   1.000
_cell.length_c   1.000
_cell.angle_alpha   90.00
_cell.angle_beta   90.00
_cell.angle_gamma   90.00
#
_symmetry.space_group_name_H-M   'P 1'
#
loop_
_entity.id
_entity.type
_entity.pdbx_description
1 polymer ?
#
loop_
_entity_poly.entity_id
_entity_poly.type
_entity_poly.pdbx_seq_one_letter_code
_entity_poly.pdbx_strand_id
1 'polypeptide(L)'
;IDLDKEDTLDSRVSDWMAFAKQKLREIAVIAKEANEGYDAVAKEMEESDAVVADRKTSTYILNPAVRKRAAAVTPDMINRKNHFSVRRKAQHDKLKLPAYPTTTIGSFPQTPEIRKARADYKKGTIKKDEYEAAMKKEIAHVVKFQENIDIDVLVHGEAERNDMVEYFGEQMDGFAFT
;
A
#
# COMPACT_ATOMS: atom_id res chain seq x y z
N ILE A 1 -12.18 11.27 -13.89
CA ILE A 1 -12.33 11.16 -12.45
C ILE A 1 -13.82 10.99 -12.13
N ASP A 2 -14.28 9.82 -12.45
CA ASP A 2 -15.67 9.39 -12.43
C ASP A 2 -15.71 7.95 -11.93
N LEU A 3 -16.35 7.72 -10.80
CA LEU A 3 -16.45 6.39 -10.18
C LEU A 3 -17.16 5.37 -11.09
N ASP A 4 -18.06 5.83 -11.95
CA ASP A 4 -18.74 4.98 -12.93
C ASP A 4 -17.79 4.34 -13.98
N LYS A 5 -16.51 4.71 -13.99
CA LYS A 5 -15.46 4.15 -14.85
C LYS A 5 -14.60 3.08 -14.16
N GLU A 6 -14.79 2.89 -12.85
CA GLU A 6 -14.03 1.94 -12.02
C GLU A 6 -14.75 0.58 -12.01
N ASP A 7 -14.63 -0.15 -13.11
CA ASP A 7 -15.32 -1.42 -13.35
C ASP A 7 -14.71 -2.62 -12.59
N THR A 8 -13.54 -2.45 -11.99
CA THR A 8 -12.83 -3.48 -11.22
C THR A 8 -13.13 -3.45 -9.72
N LEU A 9 -13.77 -2.39 -9.22
CA LEU A 9 -14.13 -2.27 -7.81
C LEU A 9 -15.31 -3.17 -7.45
N ASP A 10 -15.25 -3.74 -6.24
CA ASP A 10 -16.41 -4.34 -5.60
C ASP A 10 -17.53 -3.29 -5.46
N SER A 11 -18.76 -3.63 -5.84
CA SER A 11 -19.88 -2.68 -5.86
C SER A 11 -20.14 -2.04 -4.49
N ARG A 12 -20.01 -2.80 -3.41
CA ARG A 12 -20.17 -2.31 -2.05
C ARG A 12 -19.10 -1.27 -1.68
N VAL A 13 -17.85 -1.50 -2.12
CA VAL A 13 -16.75 -0.54 -1.93
C VAL A 13 -17.00 0.71 -2.77
N SER A 14 -17.46 0.53 -4.00
CA SER A 14 -17.83 1.63 -4.90
C SER A 14 -18.90 2.55 -4.28
N ASP A 15 -19.92 1.98 -3.62
CA ASP A 15 -20.99 2.75 -2.96
C ASP A 15 -20.47 3.63 -1.81
N TRP A 16 -19.35 3.26 -1.19
CA TRP A 16 -18.74 4.05 -0.12
C TRP A 16 -17.83 5.18 -0.60
N MET A 17 -17.62 5.30 -1.91
CA MET A 17 -16.68 6.23 -2.53
C MET A 17 -17.41 7.34 -3.29
N ALA A 18 -16.78 8.48 -3.38
CA ALA A 18 -17.23 9.57 -4.23
C ALA A 18 -16.03 10.29 -4.86
N PHE A 19 -15.94 10.24 -6.18
CA PHE A 19 -14.94 10.98 -6.95
C PHE A 19 -15.45 12.36 -7.34
N ALA A 20 -14.73 13.10 -8.18
CA ALA A 20 -15.06 14.48 -8.51
C ALA A 20 -16.51 14.66 -9.03
N LYS A 21 -16.97 13.77 -9.93
CA LYS A 21 -18.32 13.81 -10.47
C LYS A 21 -19.38 13.58 -9.38
N GLN A 22 -19.19 12.57 -8.55
CA GLN A 22 -20.10 12.24 -7.46
C GLN A 22 -20.13 13.35 -6.42
N LYS A 23 -18.98 13.96 -6.08
CA LYS A 23 -18.91 15.12 -5.17
C LYS A 23 -19.67 16.34 -5.68
N LEU A 24 -19.70 16.60 -6.99
CA LEU A 24 -20.52 17.64 -7.55
C LEU A 24 -22.03 17.37 -7.36
N ARG A 25 -22.44 16.09 -7.47
CA ARG A 25 -23.81 15.69 -7.20
C ARG A 25 -24.18 15.89 -5.72
N GLU A 26 -23.29 15.50 -4.79
CA GLU A 26 -23.50 15.72 -3.36
C GLU A 26 -23.70 17.22 -3.05
N ILE A 27 -22.87 18.10 -3.62
CA ILE A 27 -23.01 19.55 -3.43
C ILE A 27 -24.35 20.05 -3.99
N ALA A 28 -24.80 19.53 -5.13
CA ALA A 28 -26.09 19.90 -5.71
C ALA A 28 -27.28 19.46 -4.83
N VAL A 29 -27.19 18.28 -4.21
CA VAL A 29 -28.19 17.80 -3.23
C VAL A 29 -28.26 18.72 -2.01
N ILE A 30 -27.10 19.07 -1.42
CA ILE A 30 -27.03 19.99 -0.28
C ILE A 30 -27.60 21.38 -0.66
N ALA A 31 -27.28 21.90 -1.83
CA ALA A 31 -27.80 23.16 -2.31
C ALA A 31 -29.33 23.10 -2.50
N LYS A 32 -29.87 22.00 -2.98
CA LYS A 32 -31.31 21.78 -3.16
C LYS A 32 -32.02 21.72 -1.80
N GLU A 33 -31.45 20.98 -0.84
CA GLU A 33 -31.96 20.92 0.52
C GLU A 33 -32.05 22.34 1.15
N ALA A 34 -30.98 23.12 1.01
CA ALA A 34 -30.96 24.48 1.59
C ALA A 34 -31.98 25.41 0.96
N ASN A 35 -32.41 25.22 -0.29
CA ASN A 35 -33.37 26.07 -0.98
C ASN A 35 -34.82 25.56 -0.90
N GLU A 36 -35.01 24.22 -0.91
CA GLU A 36 -36.31 23.59 -1.07
C GLU A 36 -36.75 22.78 0.17
N GLY A 37 -35.84 22.59 1.12
CA GLY A 37 -36.05 21.78 2.34
C GLY A 37 -35.75 20.29 2.16
N TYR A 38 -35.71 19.58 3.30
CA TYR A 38 -35.33 18.18 3.39
C TYR A 38 -36.19 17.24 2.51
N ASP A 39 -37.52 17.48 2.47
CA ASP A 39 -38.43 16.62 1.70
C ASP A 39 -38.10 16.53 0.22
N ALA A 40 -37.47 17.58 -0.33
CA ALA A 40 -37.07 17.61 -1.74
C ALA A 40 -35.88 16.69 -2.06
N VAL A 41 -35.13 16.24 -1.04
CA VAL A 41 -33.92 15.41 -1.16
C VAL A 41 -33.93 14.19 -0.22
N ALA A 42 -35.06 13.91 0.41
CA ALA A 42 -35.17 12.84 1.41
C ALA A 42 -34.63 11.51 0.95
N LYS A 43 -34.92 11.13 -0.29
CA LYS A 43 -34.43 9.89 -0.89
C LYS A 43 -32.90 9.83 -0.95
N GLU A 44 -32.25 10.89 -1.46
CA GLU A 44 -30.79 10.98 -1.55
C GLU A 44 -30.12 10.96 -0.17
N MET A 45 -30.75 11.57 0.82
CA MET A 45 -30.27 11.58 2.21
C MET A 45 -30.38 10.18 2.84
N GLU A 46 -31.54 9.51 2.69
CA GLU A 46 -31.75 8.15 3.17
C GLU A 46 -30.78 7.14 2.52
N GLU A 47 -30.54 7.25 1.21
CA GLU A 47 -29.54 6.45 0.49
C GLU A 47 -28.13 6.67 1.07
N SER A 48 -27.74 7.92 1.31
CA SER A 48 -26.46 8.27 1.93
C SER A 48 -26.32 7.70 3.34
N ASP A 49 -27.36 7.83 4.16
CA ASP A 49 -27.37 7.30 5.53
C ASP A 49 -27.24 5.77 5.55
N ALA A 50 -27.91 5.08 4.62
CA ALA A 50 -27.82 3.63 4.47
C ALA A 50 -26.40 3.19 4.11
N VAL A 51 -25.75 3.88 3.17
CA VAL A 51 -24.35 3.63 2.77
C VAL A 51 -23.39 3.87 3.95
N VAL A 52 -23.57 4.93 4.71
CA VAL A 52 -22.76 5.22 5.89
C VAL A 52 -22.95 4.16 6.97
N ALA A 53 -24.18 3.69 7.19
CA ALA A 53 -24.50 2.63 8.15
C ALA A 53 -23.86 1.28 7.73
N ASP A 54 -23.98 0.93 6.46
CA ASP A 54 -23.34 -0.26 5.89
C ASP A 54 -21.83 -0.25 6.08
N ARG A 55 -21.18 0.86 5.73
CA ARG A 55 -19.73 1.03 5.91
C ARG A 55 -19.31 0.86 7.37
N LYS A 56 -20.05 1.44 8.32
CA LYS A 56 -19.73 1.36 9.76
C LYS A 56 -19.76 -0.05 10.32
N THR A 57 -20.52 -0.96 9.72
CA THR A 57 -20.70 -2.35 10.21
C THR A 57 -19.95 -3.37 9.35
N SER A 58 -19.38 -2.95 8.24
CA SER A 58 -18.73 -3.84 7.27
C SER A 58 -17.51 -4.56 7.84
N THR A 59 -17.42 -5.86 7.59
CA THR A 59 -16.24 -6.68 7.91
C THR A 59 -14.99 -6.29 7.09
N TYR A 60 -15.15 -5.60 5.96
CA TYR A 60 -14.03 -5.04 5.19
C TYR A 60 -13.26 -3.96 5.97
N ILE A 61 -13.96 -3.23 6.83
CA ILE A 61 -13.38 -2.15 7.65
C ILE A 61 -13.14 -2.62 9.08
N LEU A 62 -14.01 -3.48 9.61
CA LEU A 62 -13.98 -3.92 10.99
C LEU A 62 -13.34 -5.30 11.12
N ASN A 63 -12.02 -5.31 11.30
CA ASN A 63 -11.31 -6.54 11.66
C ASN A 63 -11.05 -6.56 13.18
N PRO A 64 -11.76 -7.41 13.96
CA PRO A 64 -11.62 -7.46 15.42
C PRO A 64 -10.19 -7.82 15.88
N ALA A 65 -9.47 -8.66 15.13
CA ALA A 65 -8.11 -9.04 15.45
C ALA A 65 -7.15 -7.85 15.33
N VAL A 66 -7.28 -7.06 14.25
CA VAL A 66 -6.50 -5.83 14.05
C VAL A 66 -6.81 -4.81 15.15
N ARG A 67 -8.09 -4.60 15.48
CA ARG A 67 -8.50 -3.69 16.55
C ARG A 67 -7.96 -4.12 17.91
N LYS A 68 -8.02 -5.42 18.23
CA LYS A 68 -7.43 -5.98 19.45
C LYS A 68 -5.92 -5.74 19.49
N ARG A 69 -5.22 -5.96 18.37
CA ARG A 69 -3.78 -5.70 18.28
C ARG A 69 -3.45 -4.23 18.45
N ALA A 70 -4.22 -3.33 17.81
CA ALA A 70 -4.03 -1.89 17.94
C ALA A 70 -4.26 -1.39 19.38
N ALA A 71 -5.31 -1.88 20.04
CA ALA A 71 -5.60 -1.54 21.45
C ALA A 71 -4.55 -2.07 22.44
N ALA A 72 -3.79 -3.08 22.06
CA ALA A 72 -2.70 -3.65 22.87
C ALA A 72 -1.35 -2.91 22.71
N VAL A 73 -1.29 -1.87 21.88
CA VAL A 73 -0.08 -1.04 21.74
C VAL A 73 0.13 -0.21 23.01
N THR A 74 1.32 -0.34 23.60
CA THR A 74 1.72 0.40 24.78
C THR A 74 2.78 1.44 24.46
N PRO A 75 3.00 2.45 25.33
CA PRO A 75 4.08 3.43 25.15
C PRO A 75 5.46 2.80 24.98
N ASP A 76 5.73 1.68 25.64
CA ASP A 76 7.00 0.97 25.54
C ASP A 76 7.22 0.36 24.14
N MET A 77 6.15 0.01 23.43
CA MET A 77 6.23 -0.49 22.04
C MET A 77 6.56 0.62 21.04
N ILE A 78 6.25 1.87 21.38
CA ILE A 78 6.50 3.04 20.50
C ILE A 78 7.96 3.49 20.64
N ASN A 79 8.55 3.28 21.82
CA ASN A 79 9.91 3.71 22.12
C ASN A 79 10.91 2.55 22.00
N ARG A 80 12.09 2.85 21.49
CA ARG A 80 13.19 1.87 21.50
C ARG A 80 13.77 1.76 22.90
N LYS A 81 14.11 0.54 23.32
CA LYS A 81 14.67 0.25 24.65
C LYS A 81 15.92 1.08 24.97
N ASN A 82 16.81 1.24 23.99
CA ASN A 82 18.09 1.94 24.18
C ASN A 82 18.10 3.25 23.38
N HIS A 83 18.70 4.28 23.98
CA HIS A 83 18.96 5.56 23.30
C HIS A 83 19.89 5.38 22.09
N PHE A 84 19.82 6.32 21.12
CA PHE A 84 20.56 6.26 19.86
C PHE A 84 22.08 6.03 20.07
N SER A 85 22.71 6.71 21.03
CA SER A 85 24.14 6.59 21.29
C SER A 85 24.57 5.14 21.63
N VAL A 86 23.76 4.44 22.45
CA VAL A 86 24.00 3.04 22.81
C VAL A 86 23.81 2.12 21.60
N ARG A 87 22.72 2.36 20.83
CA ARG A 87 22.43 1.58 19.62
C ARG A 87 23.49 1.78 18.54
N ARG A 88 23.93 3.02 18.33
CA ARG A 88 25.00 3.36 17.38
C ARG A 88 26.26 2.58 17.68
N LYS A 89 26.70 2.59 18.95
CA LYS A 89 27.90 1.82 19.34
C LYS A 89 27.75 0.34 19.04
N ALA A 90 26.65 -0.27 19.45
CA ALA A 90 26.38 -1.71 19.22
C ALA A 90 26.33 -2.05 17.71
N GLN A 91 25.76 -1.16 16.89
CA GLN A 91 25.69 -1.33 15.44
C GLN A 91 27.08 -1.25 14.81
N HIS A 92 27.89 -0.26 15.18
CA HIS A 92 29.27 -0.12 14.70
C HIS A 92 30.13 -1.34 15.08
N ASP A 93 30.04 -1.78 16.32
CA ASP A 93 30.79 -2.93 16.81
C ASP A 93 30.41 -4.24 16.06
N LYS A 94 29.13 -4.37 15.66
CA LYS A 94 28.63 -5.56 14.95
C LYS A 94 28.90 -5.51 13.44
N LEU A 95 28.60 -4.39 12.80
CA LEU A 95 28.64 -4.27 11.34
C LEU A 95 30.02 -3.95 10.82
N LYS A 96 30.88 -3.32 11.64
CA LYS A 96 32.27 -2.94 11.30
C LYS A 96 32.37 -2.13 10.01
N LEU A 97 31.38 -1.29 9.74
CA LEU A 97 31.37 -0.41 8.58
C LEU A 97 32.46 0.67 8.67
N PRO A 98 32.97 1.17 7.55
CA PRO A 98 33.88 2.31 7.52
C PRO A 98 33.20 3.58 8.05
N ALA A 99 33.98 4.65 8.27
CA ALA A 99 33.45 5.91 8.79
C ALA A 99 32.40 6.55 7.87
N TYR A 100 32.54 6.36 6.57
CA TYR A 100 31.64 6.86 5.52
C TYR A 100 31.24 5.69 4.60
N PRO A 101 30.31 4.83 5.04
CA PRO A 101 29.92 3.67 4.24
C PRO A 101 29.14 4.08 2.99
N THR A 102 29.47 3.44 1.90
CA THR A 102 28.74 3.60 0.63
C THR A 102 27.50 2.74 0.58
N THR A 103 26.45 3.23 -0.05
CA THR A 103 25.20 2.50 -0.35
C THR A 103 24.49 3.15 -1.53
N THR A 104 23.37 2.57 -1.96
CA THR A 104 22.49 3.14 -2.99
C THR A 104 21.12 3.48 -2.41
N ILE A 105 20.23 4.10 -3.23
CA ILE A 105 18.90 4.50 -2.79
C ILE A 105 17.92 3.34 -2.52
N GLY A 106 18.22 2.13 -2.99
CA GLY A 106 17.41 0.92 -2.75
C GLY A 106 16.91 0.24 -4.02
N SER A 107 16.33 0.97 -4.96
CA SER A 107 15.82 0.43 -6.22
C SER A 107 16.90 0.37 -7.30
N PHE A 108 16.87 -0.71 -8.08
CA PHE A 108 17.62 -0.87 -9.33
C PHE A 108 16.69 -0.72 -10.54
N PRO A 109 17.22 -0.50 -11.76
CA PRO A 109 16.39 -0.36 -12.94
C PRO A 109 15.50 -1.57 -13.19
N GLN A 110 14.24 -1.31 -13.57
CA GLN A 110 13.30 -2.33 -13.97
C GLN A 110 13.64 -2.81 -15.39
N THR A 111 14.35 -3.91 -15.49
CA THR A 111 14.78 -4.48 -16.78
C THR A 111 13.59 -5.01 -17.60
N PRO A 112 13.74 -5.17 -18.94
CA PRO A 112 12.72 -5.82 -19.75
C PRO A 112 12.34 -7.22 -19.26
N GLU A 113 13.31 -7.98 -18.76
CA GLU A 113 13.14 -9.34 -18.22
C GLU A 113 12.27 -9.35 -16.97
N ILE A 114 12.53 -8.43 -16.03
CA ILE A 114 11.71 -8.26 -14.82
C ILE A 114 10.28 -7.88 -15.19
N ARG A 115 10.13 -6.91 -16.09
CA ARG A 115 8.80 -6.45 -16.54
C ARG A 115 8.02 -7.57 -17.21
N LYS A 116 8.70 -8.36 -18.05
CA LYS A 116 8.11 -9.53 -18.71
C LYS A 116 7.67 -10.58 -17.70
N ALA A 117 8.53 -10.96 -16.76
CA ALA A 117 8.21 -11.96 -15.74
C ALA A 117 6.98 -11.53 -14.90
N ARG A 118 6.89 -10.26 -14.52
CA ARG A 118 5.74 -9.71 -13.80
C ARG A 118 4.47 -9.74 -14.64
N ALA A 119 4.55 -9.35 -15.91
CA ALA A 119 3.40 -9.38 -16.83
C ALA A 119 2.92 -10.80 -17.10
N ASP A 120 3.83 -11.75 -17.29
CA ASP A 120 3.51 -13.15 -17.52
C ASP A 120 2.86 -13.79 -16.29
N TYR A 121 3.33 -13.45 -15.09
CA TYR A 121 2.70 -13.87 -13.84
C TYR A 121 1.30 -13.30 -13.67
N LYS A 122 1.12 -11.99 -13.89
CA LYS A 122 -0.19 -11.32 -13.81
C LYS A 122 -1.20 -11.90 -14.81
N LYS A 123 -0.74 -12.34 -15.99
CA LYS A 123 -1.57 -13.02 -17.01
C LYS A 123 -1.79 -14.52 -16.72
N GLY A 124 -1.15 -15.09 -15.71
CA GLY A 124 -1.21 -16.52 -15.43
C GLY A 124 -0.42 -17.40 -16.40
N THR A 125 0.46 -16.81 -17.22
CA THR A 125 1.30 -17.54 -18.20
C THR A 125 2.41 -18.31 -17.51
N ILE A 126 2.92 -17.80 -16.39
CA ILE A 126 3.87 -18.49 -15.52
C ILE A 126 3.27 -18.65 -14.12
N LYS A 127 3.74 -19.69 -13.41
CA LYS A 127 3.33 -19.97 -12.04
C LYS A 127 4.07 -19.08 -11.04
N LYS A 128 3.57 -19.03 -9.83
CA LYS A 128 4.17 -18.27 -8.72
C LYS A 128 5.62 -18.66 -8.47
N ASP A 129 5.92 -19.97 -8.46
CA ASP A 129 7.28 -20.47 -8.22
C ASP A 129 8.27 -20.02 -9.28
N GLU A 130 7.83 -19.98 -10.55
CA GLU A 130 8.65 -19.51 -11.68
C GLU A 130 8.91 -18.01 -11.58
N TYR A 131 7.88 -17.23 -11.20
CA TYR A 131 8.00 -15.79 -10.94
C TYR A 131 8.97 -15.52 -9.78
N GLU A 132 8.79 -16.20 -8.64
CA GLU A 132 9.69 -16.07 -7.49
C GLU A 132 11.14 -16.45 -7.81
N ALA A 133 11.34 -17.50 -8.61
CA ALA A 133 12.67 -17.90 -9.05
C ALA A 133 13.34 -16.82 -9.92
N ALA A 134 12.57 -16.18 -10.82
CA ALA A 134 13.06 -15.07 -11.62
C ALA A 134 13.46 -13.87 -10.75
N MET A 135 12.65 -13.51 -9.76
CA MET A 135 12.96 -12.41 -8.83
C MET A 135 14.19 -12.73 -7.97
N LYS A 136 14.30 -13.93 -7.43
CA LYS A 136 15.48 -14.38 -6.66
C LYS A 136 16.77 -14.31 -7.48
N LYS A 137 16.70 -14.71 -8.77
CA LYS A 137 17.84 -14.62 -9.69
C LYS A 137 18.28 -13.17 -9.91
N GLU A 138 17.33 -12.26 -10.10
CA GLU A 138 17.63 -10.85 -10.29
C GLU A 138 18.21 -10.22 -9.03
N ILE A 139 17.64 -10.50 -7.87
CA ILE A 139 18.17 -10.03 -6.57
C ILE A 139 19.61 -10.51 -6.38
N ALA A 140 19.88 -11.78 -6.65
CA ALA A 140 21.24 -12.33 -6.56
C ALA A 140 22.21 -11.63 -7.52
N HIS A 141 21.76 -11.30 -8.73
CA HIS A 141 22.54 -10.52 -9.69
C HIS A 141 22.86 -9.12 -9.17
N VAL A 142 21.87 -8.41 -8.66
CA VAL A 142 22.02 -7.06 -8.09
C VAL A 142 22.96 -7.06 -6.90
N VAL A 143 22.85 -8.03 -5.99
CA VAL A 143 23.76 -8.18 -4.85
C VAL A 143 25.18 -8.41 -5.33
N LYS A 144 25.37 -9.35 -6.27
CA LYS A 144 26.70 -9.65 -6.82
C LYS A 144 27.33 -8.48 -7.56
N PHE A 145 26.52 -7.69 -8.27
CA PHE A 145 27.00 -6.48 -8.92
C PHE A 145 27.54 -5.48 -7.89
N GLN A 146 26.81 -5.24 -6.80
CA GLN A 146 27.22 -4.33 -5.72
C GLN A 146 28.49 -4.81 -5.02
N GLU A 147 28.63 -6.13 -4.76
CA GLU A 147 29.86 -6.72 -4.22
C GLU A 147 31.06 -6.46 -5.15
N ASN A 148 30.87 -6.60 -6.46
CA ASN A 148 31.96 -6.44 -7.44
C ASN A 148 32.46 -4.99 -7.57
N ILE A 149 31.67 -4.00 -7.17
CA ILE A 149 32.05 -2.57 -7.16
C ILE A 149 32.32 -2.03 -5.75
N ASP A 150 32.49 -2.92 -4.77
CA ASP A 150 32.85 -2.62 -3.40
C ASP A 150 31.89 -1.65 -2.67
N ILE A 151 30.57 -1.84 -2.85
CA ILE A 151 29.56 -1.15 -2.04
C ILE A 151 29.56 -1.74 -0.63
N ASP A 152 29.67 -0.89 0.40
CA ASP A 152 29.78 -1.31 1.80
C ASP A 152 28.45 -1.86 2.37
N VAL A 153 27.31 -1.24 2.00
CA VAL A 153 25.98 -1.63 2.46
C VAL A 153 25.11 -1.93 1.25
N LEU A 154 24.88 -3.21 1.03
CA LEU A 154 24.14 -3.69 -0.13
C LEU A 154 22.64 -3.44 0.01
N VAL A 155 21.98 -3.11 -1.09
CA VAL A 155 20.54 -3.01 -1.18
C VAL A 155 19.95 -4.19 -1.94
N HIS A 156 18.68 -4.49 -1.69
CA HIS A 156 17.95 -5.58 -2.30
C HIS A 156 17.68 -5.38 -3.82
N GLY A 157 17.51 -4.12 -4.26
CA GLY A 157 17.29 -3.75 -5.65
C GLY A 157 15.82 -3.68 -6.09
N GLU A 158 14.90 -4.22 -5.31
CA GLU A 158 13.44 -4.07 -5.46
C GLU A 158 12.86 -4.63 -6.77
N ALA A 159 13.42 -5.75 -7.26
CA ALA A 159 12.99 -6.37 -8.52
C ALA A 159 11.49 -6.76 -8.55
N GLU A 160 10.94 -7.17 -7.41
CA GLU A 160 9.54 -7.59 -7.25
C GLU A 160 8.55 -6.41 -7.23
N ARG A 161 9.02 -5.17 -7.00
CA ARG A 161 8.16 -3.99 -6.84
C ARG A 161 8.23 -3.09 -8.07
N ASN A 162 7.08 -2.70 -8.59
CA ASN A 162 6.98 -1.63 -9.57
C ASN A 162 6.77 -0.27 -8.88
N ASP A 163 5.81 -0.23 -7.99
CA ASP A 163 5.53 0.89 -7.09
C ASP A 163 5.46 0.40 -5.64
N MET A 164 6.05 1.15 -4.72
CA MET A 164 6.13 0.74 -3.32
C MET A 164 4.75 0.79 -2.64
N VAL A 165 3.95 1.80 -2.95
CA VAL A 165 2.63 1.98 -2.31
C VAL A 165 1.68 0.90 -2.81
N GLU A 166 1.61 0.68 -4.13
CA GLU A 166 0.81 -0.38 -4.75
C GLU A 166 1.22 -1.75 -4.20
N TYR A 167 2.51 -2.09 -4.24
CA TYR A 167 3.01 -3.38 -3.80
C TYR A 167 2.63 -3.72 -2.35
N PHE A 168 2.78 -2.78 -1.42
CA PHE A 168 2.41 -3.00 -0.03
C PHE A 168 0.90 -2.96 0.19
N GLY A 169 0.19 -2.09 -0.52
CA GLY A 169 -1.28 -2.05 -0.47
C GLY A 169 -1.92 -3.36 -0.90
N GLU A 170 -1.42 -3.97 -2.00
CA GLU A 170 -1.88 -5.28 -2.50
C GLU A 170 -1.67 -6.44 -1.50
N GLN A 171 -0.73 -6.30 -0.55
CA GLN A 171 -0.47 -7.30 0.49
C GLN A 171 -1.33 -7.10 1.76
N MET A 172 -2.10 -6.04 1.84
CA MET A 172 -2.88 -5.68 3.03
C MET A 172 -4.38 -5.74 2.76
N ASP A 173 -5.13 -6.41 3.64
CA ASP A 173 -6.58 -6.39 3.59
C ASP A 173 -7.13 -4.97 3.81
N GLY A 174 -8.18 -4.62 3.08
CA GLY A 174 -8.87 -3.32 3.21
C GLY A 174 -8.37 -2.22 2.28
N PHE A 175 -7.42 -2.51 1.39
CA PHE A 175 -7.04 -1.62 0.31
C PHE A 175 -7.81 -1.96 -0.96
N ALA A 176 -8.35 -0.97 -1.62
CA ALA A 176 -8.94 -1.05 -2.95
C ALA A 176 -8.11 -0.20 -3.93
N PHE A 177 -7.90 -0.72 -5.13
CA PHE A 177 -7.13 -0.06 -6.18
C PHE A 177 -8.09 0.41 -7.28
N THR A 178 -7.94 1.67 -7.70
CA THR A 178 -8.73 2.34 -8.74
C THR A 178 -7.86 2.77 -9.91
#